data_e06f876dbcd4fdd538835a8ced9d0404
#
_entry.id   e06f876dbcd4fdd538835a8ced9d0404
#
_cell.length_a   1.000
_cell.length_b   1.000
_cell.length_c   1.000
_cell.angle_alpha   90.00
_cell.angle_beta   90.00
_cell.angle_gamma   90.00
#
_symmetry.space_group_name_H-M   'P 1'
#
loop_
_entity.id
_entity.type
_entity.pdbx_description
1 polymer ?
#
loop_
_entity_poly.entity_id
_entity_poly.type
_entity_poly.pdbx_seq_one_letter_code
_entity_poly.pdbx_strand_id
1 'polypeptide(L)'
;MKNTTSATSGLAKESTYSHRLVQILRRLNQGEKLCPKQLAAEFGVTLRAIQRDLNDRFAFLNLVREDGKYFLPPAMLSKLQLADIDRFAALAGVKGLFPSLNDAFLREILDNRAQAAWLIKGHQYENLGGKETLLGQLEQAILGHHLISYTYQKPEGVKSYACVQPYKLVNHDGIWYLAGVDGDRLKAFTVVKMERLQVLHNRTFTPDAAINQTLKTEDSIWLNARKIEVVLMITGAAASYFERRKLVASQVITQKLEAGGMIVTAKVAHANQILPTVREWIPHIRIISPIDMQTELEMGLKDYLGQHRNQKTNAN
;
A
#
# COMPACT_ATOMS: atom_id res chain seq x y z
N MET A 1 30.90 -17.54 -24.60
CA MET A 1 29.99 -18.43 -23.84
C MET A 1 30.18 -18.20 -22.35
N LYS A 2 29.14 -18.05 -21.57
CA LYS A 2 28.96 -17.67 -20.13
C LYS A 2 28.70 -16.17 -20.00
N ASN A 3 27.62 -15.62 -19.44
CA ASN A 3 26.59 -16.10 -18.49
C ASN A 3 25.35 -15.22 -18.66
N THR A 4 24.22 -15.80 -18.97
CA THR A 4 22.90 -15.20 -18.83
C THR A 4 22.09 -16.13 -17.92
N THR A 5 22.20 -15.99 -16.60
CA THR A 5 21.35 -16.74 -15.66
C THR A 5 21.36 -16.06 -14.29
N SER A 6 20.68 -14.91 -14.13
CA SER A 6 20.38 -14.40 -12.78
C SER A 6 19.11 -13.54 -12.66
N ALA A 7 18.38 -13.28 -13.74
CA ALA A 7 17.18 -12.42 -13.68
C ALA A 7 15.85 -13.17 -13.44
N THR A 8 15.83 -14.50 -13.57
CA THR A 8 14.61 -15.32 -13.46
C THR A 8 14.30 -15.83 -12.04
N SER A 9 15.20 -15.68 -11.08
CA SER A 9 15.03 -16.25 -9.73
C SER A 9 14.17 -15.38 -8.78
N GLY A 10 14.03 -14.11 -9.05
CA GLY A 10 13.27 -13.18 -8.21
C GLY A 10 11.74 -13.32 -8.36
N LEU A 11 11.28 -13.35 -9.59
CA LEU A 11 9.84 -13.46 -9.93
C LEU A 11 9.21 -14.81 -9.55
N ALA A 12 9.98 -15.89 -9.60
CA ALA A 12 9.53 -17.21 -9.16
C ALA A 12 9.37 -17.32 -7.63
N LYS A 13 10.11 -16.54 -6.83
CA LYS A 13 10.03 -16.55 -5.36
C LYS A 13 8.79 -15.86 -4.80
N GLU A 14 8.31 -14.80 -5.41
CA GLU A 14 7.13 -14.05 -4.90
C GLU A 14 5.82 -14.75 -5.23
N SER A 15 5.68 -15.37 -6.40
CA SER A 15 4.52 -16.22 -6.70
C SER A 15 4.46 -17.42 -5.77
N THR A 16 5.60 -17.94 -5.35
CA THR A 16 5.73 -19.06 -4.42
C THR A 16 5.29 -18.71 -2.99
N TYR A 17 5.47 -17.45 -2.56
CA TYR A 17 5.13 -17.02 -1.21
C TYR A 17 3.61 -16.94 -0.98
N SER A 18 2.89 -16.19 -1.80
CA SER A 18 1.43 -16.07 -1.71
C SER A 18 0.73 -17.40 -1.93
N HIS A 19 1.23 -18.20 -2.89
CA HIS A 19 0.76 -19.55 -3.14
C HIS A 19 0.90 -20.43 -1.89
N ARG A 20 2.05 -20.42 -1.22
CA ARG A 20 2.30 -21.17 0.00
C ARG A 20 1.31 -20.85 1.11
N LEU A 21 1.07 -19.56 1.37
CA LEU A 21 0.12 -19.15 2.42
C LEU A 21 -1.30 -19.60 2.12
N VAL A 22 -1.75 -19.49 0.87
CA VAL A 22 -3.06 -19.97 0.43
C VAL A 22 -3.19 -21.47 0.61
N GLN A 23 -2.17 -22.24 0.22
CA GLN A 23 -2.19 -23.71 0.39
C GLN A 23 -2.20 -24.13 1.86
N ILE A 24 -1.43 -23.48 2.72
CA ILE A 24 -1.44 -23.73 4.16
C ILE A 24 -2.84 -23.44 4.73
N LEU A 25 -3.43 -22.28 4.41
CA LEU A 25 -4.77 -21.90 4.87
C LEU A 25 -5.84 -22.89 4.42
N ARG A 26 -5.78 -23.32 3.15
CA ARG A 26 -6.70 -24.33 2.59
C ARG A 26 -6.66 -25.63 3.36
N ARG A 27 -5.45 -26.15 3.59
CA ARG A 27 -5.25 -27.42 4.31
C ARG A 27 -5.71 -27.34 5.77
N LEU A 28 -5.43 -26.20 6.44
CA LEU A 28 -5.94 -25.92 7.78
C LEU A 28 -7.47 -25.91 7.81
N ASN A 29 -8.10 -25.25 6.83
CA ASN A 29 -9.57 -25.17 6.72
C ASN A 29 -10.21 -26.51 6.37
N GLN A 30 -9.47 -27.43 5.74
CA GLN A 30 -9.88 -28.83 5.50
C GLN A 30 -9.72 -29.72 6.74
N GLY A 31 -9.25 -29.18 7.87
CA GLY A 31 -9.04 -29.91 9.11
C GLY A 31 -7.75 -30.72 9.14
N GLU A 32 -6.81 -30.44 8.21
CA GLU A 32 -5.53 -31.14 8.17
C GLU A 32 -4.62 -30.74 9.31
N LYS A 33 -3.95 -31.70 9.94
CA LYS A 33 -2.91 -31.49 10.94
C LYS A 33 -1.56 -31.29 10.22
N LEU A 34 -1.07 -30.06 10.12
CA LEU A 34 0.10 -29.68 9.35
C LEU A 34 1.40 -29.85 10.13
N CYS A 35 2.36 -30.59 9.56
CA CYS A 35 3.71 -30.72 10.11
C CYS A 35 4.64 -29.67 9.49
N PRO A 36 5.25 -28.76 10.28
CA PRO A 36 6.12 -27.71 9.73
C PRO A 36 7.34 -28.22 8.95
N LYS A 37 7.88 -29.38 9.35
CA LYS A 37 9.02 -29.99 8.63
C LYS A 37 8.62 -30.48 7.24
N GLN A 38 7.44 -31.08 7.12
CA GLN A 38 6.90 -31.55 5.82
C GLN A 38 6.59 -30.37 4.90
N LEU A 39 5.94 -29.33 5.44
CA LEU A 39 5.67 -28.09 4.68
C LEU A 39 6.95 -27.40 4.21
N ALA A 40 7.99 -27.38 5.04
CA ALA A 40 9.27 -26.79 4.67
C ALA A 40 9.91 -27.53 3.48
N ALA A 41 9.86 -28.85 3.48
CA ALA A 41 10.35 -29.69 2.39
C ALA A 41 9.50 -29.54 1.13
N GLU A 42 8.17 -29.54 1.26
CA GLU A 42 7.21 -29.42 0.16
C GLU A 42 7.34 -28.08 -0.58
N PHE A 43 7.42 -26.97 0.18
CA PHE A 43 7.52 -25.63 -0.40
C PHE A 43 8.94 -25.17 -0.69
N GLY A 44 9.98 -25.99 -0.42
CA GLY A 44 11.37 -25.65 -0.66
C GLY A 44 11.87 -24.45 0.15
N VAL A 45 11.36 -24.28 1.39
CA VAL A 45 11.70 -23.16 2.27
C VAL A 45 12.27 -23.66 3.60
N THR A 46 12.86 -22.74 4.38
CA THR A 46 13.38 -23.11 5.70
C THR A 46 12.26 -23.41 6.71
N LEU A 47 12.51 -24.29 7.65
CA LEU A 47 11.60 -24.58 8.76
C LEU A 47 11.18 -23.31 9.52
N ARG A 48 12.14 -22.36 9.69
CA ARG A 48 11.91 -21.06 10.35
C ARG A 48 10.90 -20.20 9.58
N ALA A 49 10.91 -20.25 8.25
CA ALA A 49 9.94 -19.53 7.42
C ALA A 49 8.52 -20.09 7.64
N ILE A 50 8.34 -21.43 7.66
CA ILE A 50 7.05 -22.06 7.94
C ILE A 50 6.58 -21.77 9.37
N GLN A 51 7.46 -21.83 10.35
CA GLN A 51 7.13 -21.49 11.74
C GLN A 51 6.64 -20.05 11.87
N ARG A 52 7.29 -19.10 11.18
CA ARG A 52 6.84 -17.71 11.12
C ARG A 52 5.48 -17.57 10.42
N ASP A 53 5.25 -18.31 9.36
CA ASP A 53 3.94 -18.32 8.69
C ASP A 53 2.85 -18.81 9.65
N LEU A 54 3.07 -19.91 10.37
CA LEU A 54 2.08 -20.52 11.27
C LEU A 54 1.87 -19.74 12.57
N ASN A 55 2.92 -19.18 13.18
CA ASN A 55 2.83 -18.53 14.48
C ASN A 55 2.49 -17.05 14.41
N ASP A 56 3.02 -16.35 13.37
CA ASP A 56 2.89 -14.89 13.29
C ASP A 56 1.78 -14.51 12.30
N ARG A 57 1.81 -15.07 11.09
CA ARG A 57 0.86 -14.70 10.04
C ARG A 57 -0.51 -15.32 10.19
N PHE A 58 -0.57 -16.55 10.65
CA PHE A 58 -1.83 -17.24 10.99
C PHE A 58 -2.18 -17.16 12.48
N ALA A 59 -1.54 -16.26 13.24
CA ALA A 59 -1.85 -16.04 14.66
C ALA A 59 -3.34 -15.75 14.92
N PHE A 60 -4.01 -15.05 13.99
CA PHE A 60 -5.44 -14.73 14.04
C PHE A 60 -6.36 -15.99 13.99
N LEU A 61 -5.83 -17.12 13.54
CA LEU A 61 -6.58 -18.40 13.48
C LEU A 61 -6.54 -19.17 14.79
N ASN A 62 -5.78 -18.72 15.80
CA ASN A 62 -5.61 -19.42 17.08
C ASN A 62 -5.30 -20.91 16.88
N LEU A 63 -4.30 -21.22 16.05
CA LEU A 63 -3.92 -22.59 15.73
C LEU A 63 -3.53 -23.37 16.99
N VAL A 64 -4.03 -24.58 17.11
CA VAL A 64 -3.61 -25.51 18.15
C VAL A 64 -2.38 -26.27 17.68
N ARG A 65 -1.43 -26.49 18.60
CA ARG A 65 -0.25 -27.31 18.37
C ARG A 65 -0.28 -28.55 19.25
N GLU A 66 -0.33 -29.71 18.62
CA GLU A 66 -0.31 -31.02 19.27
C GLU A 66 0.65 -31.94 18.52
N ASP A 67 1.51 -32.65 19.20
CA ASP A 67 2.52 -33.57 18.63
C ASP A 67 3.36 -32.94 17.52
N GLY A 68 3.69 -31.64 17.69
CA GLY A 68 4.48 -30.88 16.72
C GLY A 68 3.75 -30.52 15.43
N LYS A 69 2.45 -30.80 15.31
CA LYS A 69 1.59 -30.43 14.19
C LYS A 69 0.68 -29.28 14.57
N TYR A 70 0.34 -28.45 13.58
CA TYR A 70 -0.57 -27.32 13.71
C TYR A 70 -1.89 -27.63 13.02
N PHE A 71 -3.01 -27.27 13.64
CA PHE A 71 -4.33 -27.46 13.07
C PHE A 71 -5.35 -26.45 13.64
N LEU A 72 -6.46 -26.27 12.92
CA LEU A 72 -7.60 -25.51 13.43
C LEU A 72 -8.44 -26.41 14.35
N PRO A 73 -8.83 -25.90 15.54
CA PRO A 73 -9.79 -26.64 16.39
C PRO A 73 -11.06 -26.98 15.62
N PRO A 74 -11.66 -28.17 15.80
CA PRO A 74 -12.90 -28.57 15.11
C PRO A 74 -14.04 -27.52 15.24
N ALA A 75 -14.09 -26.81 16.37
CA ALA A 75 -15.08 -25.75 16.60
C ALA A 75 -14.82 -24.51 15.71
N MET A 76 -13.65 -24.37 15.11
CA MET A 76 -13.27 -23.25 14.22
C MET A 76 -13.38 -23.61 12.73
N LEU A 77 -13.36 -24.90 12.37
CA LEU A 77 -13.46 -25.39 11.00
C LEU A 77 -14.75 -24.98 10.28
N SER A 78 -15.79 -24.63 11.02
CA SER A 78 -17.09 -24.17 10.49
C SER A 78 -17.31 -22.67 10.59
N LYS A 79 -16.31 -21.86 11.00
CA LYS A 79 -16.51 -20.46 11.43
C LYS A 79 -15.73 -19.39 10.68
N LEU A 80 -14.98 -19.70 9.61
CA LEU A 80 -14.55 -18.67 8.69
C LEU A 80 -15.79 -18.11 7.98
N GLN A 81 -16.31 -17.04 8.57
CA GLN A 81 -17.45 -16.33 7.99
C GLN A 81 -16.95 -15.49 6.80
N LEU A 82 -17.83 -15.21 5.85
CA LEU A 82 -17.56 -14.25 4.75
C LEU A 82 -16.94 -12.96 5.28
N ALA A 83 -17.37 -12.49 6.45
CA ALA A 83 -16.84 -11.32 7.11
C ALA A 83 -15.33 -11.41 7.40
N ASP A 84 -14.80 -12.60 7.70
CA ASP A 84 -13.37 -12.77 7.98
C ASP A 84 -12.54 -12.76 6.69
N ILE A 85 -13.09 -13.34 5.63
CA ILE A 85 -12.47 -13.31 4.29
C ILE A 85 -12.53 -11.88 3.72
N ASP A 86 -13.64 -11.20 3.90
CA ASP A 86 -13.80 -9.79 3.48
C ASP A 86 -12.84 -8.86 4.23
N ARG A 87 -12.66 -9.12 5.53
CA ARG A 87 -11.68 -8.40 6.37
C ARG A 87 -10.25 -8.71 5.95
N PHE A 88 -9.93 -9.98 5.65
CA PHE A 88 -8.63 -10.37 5.12
C PHE A 88 -8.37 -9.72 3.76
N ALA A 89 -9.33 -9.75 2.83
CA ALA A 89 -9.22 -9.12 1.52
C ALA A 89 -9.01 -7.60 1.62
N ALA A 90 -9.67 -6.96 2.59
CA ALA A 90 -9.48 -5.53 2.87
C ALA A 90 -8.08 -5.24 3.42
N LEU A 91 -7.60 -6.04 4.39
CA LEU A 91 -6.26 -5.90 4.99
C LEU A 91 -5.14 -6.21 3.99
N ALA A 92 -5.37 -7.19 3.12
CA ALA A 92 -4.43 -7.55 2.06
C ALA A 92 -4.47 -6.58 0.85
N GLY A 93 -5.37 -5.58 0.86
CA GLY A 93 -5.53 -4.62 -0.24
C GLY A 93 -6.10 -5.23 -1.52
N VAL A 94 -6.63 -6.45 -1.48
CA VAL A 94 -7.11 -7.19 -2.67
C VAL A 94 -8.62 -7.09 -2.88
N LYS A 95 -9.35 -6.46 -1.96
CA LYS A 95 -10.82 -6.34 -2.03
C LYS A 95 -11.30 -5.67 -3.32
N GLY A 96 -10.56 -4.68 -3.84
CA GLY A 96 -10.89 -3.98 -5.08
C GLY A 96 -10.41 -4.66 -6.37
N LEU A 97 -9.65 -5.75 -6.28
CA LEU A 97 -9.12 -6.45 -7.45
C LEU A 97 -10.15 -7.37 -8.12
N PHE A 98 -11.19 -7.75 -7.39
CA PHE A 98 -12.19 -8.67 -7.89
C PHE A 98 -13.55 -7.98 -8.04
N PRO A 99 -14.26 -8.17 -9.17
CA PRO A 99 -15.55 -7.52 -9.43
C PRO A 99 -16.63 -7.87 -8.41
N SER A 100 -16.56 -9.06 -7.82
CA SER A 100 -17.47 -9.51 -6.76
C SER A 100 -16.77 -10.49 -5.85
N LEU A 101 -16.76 -10.20 -4.55
CA LEU A 101 -16.38 -11.14 -3.48
C LEU A 101 -17.67 -11.78 -2.95
N ASN A 102 -18.25 -12.70 -3.71
CA ASN A 102 -19.39 -13.50 -3.26
C ASN A 102 -18.93 -14.91 -2.86
N ASP A 103 -19.81 -15.69 -2.19
CA ASP A 103 -19.53 -17.04 -1.72
C ASP A 103 -19.04 -18.00 -2.81
N ALA A 104 -19.61 -17.89 -4.01
CA ALA A 104 -19.24 -18.74 -5.13
C ALA A 104 -17.81 -18.42 -5.59
N PHE A 105 -17.47 -17.15 -5.71
CA PHE A 105 -16.14 -16.68 -6.11
C PHE A 105 -15.07 -17.01 -5.05
N LEU A 106 -15.39 -16.88 -3.77
CA LEU A 106 -14.48 -17.24 -2.69
C LEU A 106 -14.20 -18.76 -2.65
N ARG A 107 -15.19 -19.57 -2.92
CA ARG A 107 -15.01 -21.03 -3.09
C ARG A 107 -14.15 -21.33 -4.31
N GLU A 108 -14.33 -20.61 -5.40
CA GLU A 108 -13.58 -20.76 -6.64
C GLU A 108 -12.12 -20.31 -6.49
N ILE A 109 -11.83 -19.23 -5.76
CA ILE A 109 -10.44 -18.80 -5.41
C ILE A 109 -9.74 -19.87 -4.55
N LEU A 110 -10.48 -20.51 -3.65
CA LEU A 110 -9.96 -21.57 -2.79
C LEU A 110 -9.85 -22.91 -3.56
N ASP A 111 -10.47 -23.02 -4.72
CA ASP A 111 -10.34 -24.16 -5.63
C ASP A 111 -9.31 -23.84 -6.73
N ASN A 112 -8.47 -24.83 -7.10
CA ASN A 112 -7.37 -24.65 -8.06
C ASN A 112 -7.77 -24.15 -9.46
N ARG A 113 -9.07 -24.06 -9.77
CA ARG A 113 -9.59 -23.60 -11.07
C ARG A 113 -9.38 -22.11 -11.33
N ALA A 114 -9.45 -21.28 -10.28
CA ALA A 114 -9.29 -19.82 -10.45
C ALA A 114 -7.86 -19.45 -10.83
N GLN A 115 -6.85 -20.21 -10.43
CA GLN A 115 -5.43 -19.91 -10.70
C GLN A 115 -5.04 -19.99 -12.19
N ALA A 116 -5.79 -20.77 -12.99
CA ALA A 116 -5.49 -20.93 -14.41
C ALA A 116 -5.98 -19.75 -15.29
N ALA A 117 -6.97 -18.98 -14.83
CA ALA A 117 -7.64 -17.93 -15.61
C ALA A 117 -7.24 -16.50 -15.19
N TRP A 118 -6.68 -16.33 -13.99
CA TRP A 118 -6.42 -14.99 -13.43
C TRP A 118 -4.94 -14.76 -13.16
N LEU A 119 -4.36 -13.76 -13.84
CA LEU A 119 -3.01 -13.23 -13.55
C LEU A 119 -3.16 -11.79 -13.04
N ILE A 120 -2.84 -11.57 -11.77
CA ILE A 120 -2.84 -10.25 -11.16
C ILE A 120 -1.40 -9.75 -11.12
N LYS A 121 -1.15 -8.67 -11.88
CA LYS A 121 0.08 -7.89 -11.77
C LYS A 121 -0.19 -6.80 -10.74
N GLY A 122 0.20 -7.04 -9.49
CA GLY A 122 -0.02 -6.13 -8.36
C GLY A 122 0.85 -4.87 -8.43
N HIS A 123 0.64 -3.97 -7.47
CA HIS A 123 1.50 -2.81 -7.28
C HIS A 123 2.91 -3.23 -6.86
N GLN A 124 3.91 -2.44 -7.23
CA GLN A 124 5.25 -2.57 -6.66
C GLN A 124 5.21 -2.01 -5.23
N TYR A 125 5.71 -2.78 -4.29
CA TYR A 125 5.79 -2.38 -2.89
C TYR A 125 7.22 -2.00 -2.53
N GLU A 126 7.36 -0.99 -1.67
CA GLU A 126 8.63 -0.62 -1.07
C GLU A 126 9.23 -1.81 -0.31
N ASN A 127 10.53 -2.05 -0.50
CA ASN A 127 11.23 -3.09 0.24
C ASN A 127 11.51 -2.61 1.68
N LEU A 128 10.78 -3.15 2.63
CA LEU A 128 10.98 -2.90 4.07
C LEU A 128 11.90 -3.94 4.73
N GLY A 129 12.69 -4.67 3.96
CA GLY A 129 13.65 -5.66 4.51
C GLY A 129 14.55 -5.04 5.57
N GLY A 130 14.60 -5.68 6.77
CA GLY A 130 15.32 -5.18 7.94
C GLY A 130 14.55 -4.16 8.81
N LYS A 131 13.31 -3.82 8.47
CA LYS A 131 12.43 -2.93 9.27
C LYS A 131 11.31 -3.67 10.01
N GLU A 132 11.32 -5.01 10.02
CA GLU A 132 10.30 -5.83 10.68
C GLU A 132 10.16 -5.51 12.17
N THR A 133 11.29 -5.34 12.87
CA THR A 133 11.31 -4.96 14.29
C THR A 133 10.69 -3.57 14.51
N LEU A 134 11.01 -2.61 13.64
CA LEU A 134 10.47 -1.25 13.70
C LEU A 134 8.96 -1.25 13.47
N LEU A 135 8.46 -2.01 12.49
CA LEU A 135 7.03 -2.16 12.23
C LEU A 135 6.30 -2.76 13.43
N GLY A 136 6.85 -3.83 14.04
CA GLY A 136 6.27 -4.44 15.24
C GLY A 136 6.26 -3.48 16.44
N GLN A 137 7.29 -2.67 16.63
CA GLN A 137 7.31 -1.65 17.67
C GLN A 137 6.26 -0.54 17.41
N LEU A 138 6.10 -0.10 16.16
CA LEU A 138 5.06 0.88 15.80
C LEU A 138 3.68 0.32 16.03
N GLU A 139 3.42 -0.93 15.65
CA GLU A 139 2.14 -1.61 15.88
C GLU A 139 1.81 -1.67 17.37
N GLN A 140 2.75 -2.12 18.20
CA GLN A 140 2.58 -2.16 19.65
C GLN A 140 2.32 -0.76 20.24
N ALA A 141 3.05 0.27 19.79
CA ALA A 141 2.84 1.64 20.25
C ALA A 141 1.43 2.17 19.86
N ILE A 142 0.96 1.85 18.66
CA ILE A 142 -0.39 2.23 18.20
C ILE A 142 -1.45 1.53 19.03
N LEU A 143 -1.36 0.22 19.24
CA LEU A 143 -2.32 -0.56 20.00
C LEU A 143 -2.36 -0.17 21.49
N GLY A 144 -1.18 0.11 22.07
CA GLY A 144 -1.05 0.54 23.46
C GLY A 144 -1.21 2.06 23.67
N HIS A 145 -1.44 2.82 22.61
CA HIS A 145 -1.51 4.29 22.64
C HIS A 145 -0.29 4.95 23.29
N HIS A 146 0.89 4.35 23.11
CA HIS A 146 2.13 4.89 23.65
C HIS A 146 2.72 5.95 22.73
N LEU A 147 3.28 7.01 23.34
CA LEU A 147 4.09 7.98 22.61
C LEU A 147 5.36 7.32 22.09
N ILE A 148 5.87 7.84 20.98
CA ILE A 148 7.12 7.39 20.39
C ILE A 148 8.10 8.54 20.18
N SER A 149 9.39 8.22 20.19
CA SER A 149 10.46 9.09 19.72
C SER A 149 11.29 8.39 18.65
N TYR A 150 11.82 9.15 17.70
CA TYR A 150 12.65 8.62 16.61
C TYR A 150 13.46 9.72 15.93
N THR A 151 14.47 9.32 15.15
CA THR A 151 15.14 10.19 14.18
C THR A 151 14.57 9.93 12.78
N TYR A 152 14.52 10.97 11.96
CA TYR A 152 13.91 10.93 10.64
C TYR A 152 14.81 11.57 9.60
N GLN A 153 15.12 10.83 8.53
CA GLN A 153 15.95 11.27 7.43
C GLN A 153 15.17 12.22 6.51
N LYS A 154 15.65 13.44 6.37
CA LYS A 154 15.14 14.45 5.43
C LYS A 154 16.21 14.81 4.41
N PRO A 155 15.85 15.40 3.25
CA PRO A 155 16.86 15.90 2.31
C PRO A 155 17.83 16.90 2.93
N GLU A 156 17.34 17.72 3.87
CA GLU A 156 18.11 18.76 4.57
C GLU A 156 18.91 18.23 5.77
N GLY A 157 18.81 16.93 6.09
CA GLY A 157 19.49 16.30 7.22
C GLY A 157 18.55 15.51 8.15
N VAL A 158 19.09 15.06 9.28
CA VAL A 158 18.33 14.26 10.25
C VAL A 158 17.56 15.16 11.20
N LYS A 159 16.27 14.88 11.38
CA LYS A 159 15.40 15.55 12.34
C LYS A 159 14.99 14.58 13.45
N SER A 160 15.05 15.01 14.72
CA SER A 160 14.55 14.25 15.86
C SER A 160 13.12 14.62 16.20
N TYR A 161 12.32 13.62 16.52
CA TYR A 161 10.94 13.72 17.00
C TYR A 161 10.87 13.05 18.37
N ALA A 162 10.50 13.81 19.40
CA ALA A 162 10.60 13.36 20.80
C ALA A 162 9.30 12.77 21.37
N CYS A 163 8.14 13.22 20.87
CA CYS A 163 6.83 12.88 21.43
C CYS A 163 5.78 12.87 20.33
N VAL A 164 5.76 11.83 19.52
CA VAL A 164 4.74 11.65 18.48
C VAL A 164 3.69 10.67 18.98
N GLN A 165 2.43 10.99 18.76
CA GLN A 165 1.29 10.11 19.01
C GLN A 165 1.05 9.26 17.75
N PRO A 166 1.36 7.96 17.74
CA PRO A 166 1.16 7.12 16.56
C PRO A 166 -0.30 6.67 16.47
N TYR A 167 -0.93 6.87 15.32
CA TYR A 167 -2.35 6.52 15.11
C TYR A 167 -2.55 5.31 14.21
N LYS A 168 -1.89 5.27 13.04
CA LYS A 168 -2.09 4.21 12.04
C LYS A 168 -0.84 4.00 11.18
N LEU A 169 -0.59 2.75 10.83
CA LEU A 169 0.26 2.41 9.68
C LEU A 169 -0.62 2.39 8.43
N VAL A 170 -0.23 3.17 7.43
CA VAL A 170 -0.98 3.35 6.18
C VAL A 170 -0.07 2.96 5.01
N ASN A 171 -0.51 2.01 4.19
CA ASN A 171 0.13 1.77 2.89
C ASN A 171 -0.58 2.61 1.84
N HIS A 172 0.17 3.46 1.15
CA HIS A 172 -0.32 4.30 0.07
C HIS A 172 0.61 4.19 -1.11
N ASP A 173 0.09 3.73 -2.24
CA ASP A 173 0.85 3.47 -3.47
C ASP A 173 2.10 2.60 -3.26
N GLY A 174 1.99 1.59 -2.40
CA GLY A 174 3.08 0.65 -2.12
C GLY A 174 4.10 1.13 -1.09
N ILE A 175 3.97 2.34 -0.57
CA ILE A 175 4.86 2.93 0.44
C ILE A 175 4.16 2.94 1.80
N TRP A 176 4.91 2.56 2.85
CA TRP A 176 4.40 2.58 4.21
C TRP A 176 4.66 3.89 4.93
N TYR A 177 3.60 4.40 5.52
CA TYR A 177 3.60 5.63 6.32
C TYR A 177 3.07 5.37 7.72
N LEU A 178 3.65 6.06 8.69
CA LEU A 178 3.04 6.25 10.00
C LEU A 178 2.22 7.54 9.96
N ALA A 179 0.91 7.45 10.14
CA ALA A 179 0.10 8.60 10.48
C ALA A 179 0.22 8.87 11.98
N GLY A 180 0.68 10.04 12.37
CA GLY A 180 0.92 10.39 13.76
C GLY A 180 0.83 11.89 14.00
N VAL A 181 0.52 12.27 15.25
CA VAL A 181 0.43 13.67 15.66
C VAL A 181 1.73 14.10 16.32
N ASP A 182 2.33 15.15 15.77
CA ASP A 182 3.52 15.83 16.31
C ASP A 182 3.12 17.25 16.72
N GLY A 183 3.09 17.50 18.04
CA GLY A 183 2.44 18.69 18.60
C GLY A 183 0.94 18.65 18.29
N ASP A 184 0.44 19.67 17.58
CA ASP A 184 -0.99 19.78 17.19
C ASP A 184 -1.23 19.39 15.71
N ARG A 185 -0.25 18.77 15.05
CA ARG A 185 -0.31 18.49 13.61
C ARG A 185 -0.30 16.99 13.34
N LEU A 186 -1.36 16.52 12.71
CA LEU A 186 -1.39 15.19 12.11
C LEU A 186 -0.48 15.17 10.87
N LYS A 187 0.46 14.25 10.80
CA LYS A 187 1.48 14.11 9.75
C LYS A 187 1.59 12.68 9.31
N ALA A 188 2.06 12.47 8.08
CA ALA A 188 2.47 11.16 7.59
C ALA A 188 4.00 11.10 7.52
N PHE A 189 4.58 10.07 8.09
CA PHE A 189 6.02 9.83 8.13
C PHE A 189 6.32 8.54 7.38
N THR A 190 7.16 8.60 6.33
CA THR A 190 7.58 7.41 5.59
C THR A 190 8.37 6.48 6.51
N VAL A 191 7.92 5.24 6.67
CA VAL A 191 8.48 4.31 7.66
C VAL A 191 9.95 3.99 7.39
N VAL A 192 10.35 3.83 6.12
CA VAL A 192 11.75 3.53 5.76
C VAL A 192 12.74 4.62 6.21
N LYS A 193 12.28 5.87 6.33
CA LYS A 193 13.08 7.03 6.77
C LYS A 193 13.18 7.17 8.29
N MET A 194 12.50 6.31 9.05
CA MET A 194 12.52 6.32 10.51
C MET A 194 13.67 5.46 11.03
N GLU A 195 14.42 6.00 11.99
CA GLU A 195 15.54 5.31 12.66
C GLU A 195 15.48 5.55 14.15
N ARG A 196 16.13 4.69 14.93
CA ARG A 196 16.25 4.82 16.39
C ARG A 196 14.91 5.01 17.09
N LEU A 197 13.91 4.24 16.65
CA LEU A 197 12.58 4.27 17.26
C LEU A 197 12.65 3.82 18.72
N GLN A 198 12.00 4.57 19.60
CA GLN A 198 11.81 4.22 21.01
C GLN A 198 10.31 4.38 21.34
N VAL A 199 9.73 3.34 21.92
CA VAL A 199 8.37 3.38 22.47
C VAL A 199 8.44 3.88 23.90
N LEU A 200 7.75 4.96 24.21
CA LEU A 200 7.72 5.57 25.54
C LEU A 200 6.64 4.91 26.39
N HIS A 201 6.88 3.70 26.87
CA HIS A 201 5.89 2.86 27.57
C HIS A 201 5.22 3.55 28.77
N ASN A 202 5.90 4.51 29.41
CA ASN A 202 5.35 5.26 30.56
C ASN A 202 4.55 6.49 30.15
N ARG A 203 4.34 6.74 28.85
CA ARG A 203 3.67 7.91 28.32
C ARG A 203 2.62 7.48 27.27
N THR A 204 1.36 7.62 27.64
CA THR A 204 0.23 7.32 26.78
C THR A 204 -0.49 8.60 26.34
N PHE A 205 -1.30 8.48 25.31
CA PHE A 205 -2.20 9.54 24.84
C PHE A 205 -3.62 8.98 24.67
N THR A 206 -4.61 9.84 24.74
CA THR A 206 -6.00 9.49 24.40
C THR A 206 -6.23 9.77 22.93
N PRO A 207 -6.55 8.74 22.11
CA PRO A 207 -6.80 8.93 20.68
C PRO A 207 -8.01 9.84 20.43
N ASP A 208 -7.85 10.82 19.56
CA ASP A 208 -8.94 11.67 19.10
C ASP A 208 -9.78 10.94 18.02
N ALA A 209 -11.10 10.86 18.26
CA ALA A 209 -12.04 10.24 17.36
C ALA A 209 -12.11 10.97 16.00
N ALA A 210 -11.95 12.29 15.97
CA ALA A 210 -11.96 13.08 14.75
C ALA A 210 -10.74 12.74 13.86
N ILE A 211 -9.55 12.54 14.45
CA ILE A 211 -8.36 12.11 13.73
C ILE A 211 -8.57 10.71 13.16
N ASN A 212 -9.09 9.77 13.93
CA ASN A 212 -9.40 8.43 13.45
C ASN A 212 -10.41 8.44 12.29
N GLN A 213 -11.42 9.32 12.36
CA GLN A 213 -12.38 9.49 11.26
C GLN A 213 -11.70 10.09 10.01
N THR A 214 -10.86 11.10 10.16
CA THR A 214 -10.08 11.69 9.08
C THR A 214 -9.23 10.62 8.39
N LEU A 215 -8.51 9.79 9.14
CA LEU A 215 -7.67 8.72 8.58
C LEU A 215 -8.46 7.65 7.81
N LYS A 216 -9.75 7.46 8.11
CA LYS A 216 -10.63 6.53 7.38
C LYS A 216 -11.18 7.11 6.08
N THR A 217 -11.41 8.42 6.06
CA THR A 217 -12.10 9.10 4.94
C THR A 217 -11.13 9.76 3.94
N GLU A 218 -9.88 9.99 4.37
CA GLU A 218 -8.88 10.59 3.50
C GLU A 218 -8.29 9.58 2.50
N ASP A 219 -8.34 9.94 1.23
CA ASP A 219 -7.81 9.14 0.12
C ASP A 219 -6.28 9.33 -0.05
N SER A 220 -5.61 10.10 0.81
CA SER A 220 -4.20 10.44 0.65
C SER A 220 -3.46 10.55 1.98
N ILE A 221 -2.13 10.51 1.89
CA ILE A 221 -1.22 10.71 3.04
C ILE A 221 -1.03 12.19 3.43
N TRP A 222 -1.61 13.13 2.70
CA TRP A 222 -1.52 14.58 2.96
C TRP A 222 -2.57 15.00 3.98
N LEU A 223 -2.33 14.59 5.21
CA LEU A 223 -3.22 14.82 6.35
C LEU A 223 -3.09 16.29 6.80
N ASN A 224 -4.18 16.98 7.14
CA ASN A 224 -4.22 18.37 7.64
C ASN A 224 -3.86 19.51 6.67
N ALA A 225 -3.61 19.25 5.42
CA ALA A 225 -3.44 20.35 4.47
C ALA A 225 -4.80 20.84 3.96
N ARG A 226 -4.97 22.16 3.86
CA ARG A 226 -6.14 22.76 3.21
C ARG A 226 -6.16 22.29 1.76
N LYS A 227 -7.18 21.52 1.40
CA LYS A 227 -7.35 21.06 0.03
C LYS A 227 -7.77 22.21 -0.87
N ILE A 228 -7.13 22.31 -2.04
CA ILE A 228 -7.51 23.19 -3.12
C ILE A 228 -8.22 22.36 -4.20
N GLU A 229 -9.21 22.96 -4.82
CA GLU A 229 -9.88 22.36 -5.97
C GLU A 229 -9.05 22.66 -7.22
N VAL A 230 -8.77 21.59 -7.99
CA VAL A 230 -8.08 21.66 -9.26
C VAL A 230 -9.04 21.21 -10.34
N VAL A 231 -9.17 22.02 -11.39
CA VAL A 231 -10.01 21.74 -12.56
C VAL A 231 -9.10 21.36 -13.72
N LEU A 232 -9.32 20.18 -14.26
CA LEU A 232 -8.58 19.63 -15.40
C LEU A 232 -9.47 19.55 -16.62
N MET A 233 -8.95 19.95 -17.76
CA MET A 233 -9.49 19.59 -19.08
C MET A 233 -8.73 18.38 -19.59
N ILE A 234 -9.44 17.32 -19.93
CA ILE A 234 -8.92 16.05 -20.38
C ILE A 234 -9.46 15.76 -21.78
N THR A 235 -8.58 15.45 -22.72
CA THR A 235 -8.91 15.23 -24.12
C THR A 235 -8.22 13.98 -24.66
N GLY A 236 -8.60 13.58 -25.89
CA GLY A 236 -7.96 12.49 -26.61
C GLY A 236 -7.96 11.16 -25.87
N ALA A 237 -6.84 10.46 -25.93
CA ALA A 237 -6.70 9.13 -25.35
C ALA A 237 -6.81 9.09 -23.81
N ALA A 238 -6.48 10.18 -23.12
CA ALA A 238 -6.54 10.23 -21.66
C ALA A 238 -7.98 10.12 -21.13
N ALA A 239 -8.98 10.64 -21.86
CA ALA A 239 -10.37 10.69 -21.41
C ALA A 239 -10.92 9.30 -21.03
N SER A 240 -10.67 8.27 -21.85
CA SER A 240 -11.14 6.91 -21.60
C SER A 240 -10.53 6.28 -20.34
N TYR A 241 -9.31 6.66 -19.97
CA TYR A 241 -8.66 6.16 -18.77
C TYR A 241 -9.26 6.79 -17.51
N PHE A 242 -9.55 8.09 -17.55
CA PHE A 242 -10.19 8.80 -16.44
C PHE A 242 -11.66 8.38 -16.21
N GLU A 243 -12.34 7.90 -17.24
CA GLU A 243 -13.69 7.29 -17.09
C GLU A 243 -13.61 5.93 -16.39
N ARG A 244 -12.59 5.13 -16.69
CA ARG A 244 -12.47 3.75 -16.20
C ARG A 244 -12.04 3.66 -14.75
N ARG A 245 -11.23 4.62 -14.26
CA ARG A 245 -10.72 4.63 -12.87
C ARG A 245 -10.37 6.04 -12.42
N LYS A 246 -10.36 6.24 -11.12
CA LYS A 246 -9.83 7.47 -10.53
C LYS A 246 -8.30 7.47 -10.66
N LEU A 247 -7.76 8.47 -11.33
CA LEU A 247 -6.31 8.68 -11.53
C LEU A 247 -5.77 9.84 -10.68
N VAL A 248 -6.66 10.68 -10.16
CA VAL A 248 -6.32 11.79 -9.27
C VAL A 248 -7.19 11.76 -8.01
N ALA A 249 -6.69 12.33 -6.93
CA ALA A 249 -7.36 12.36 -5.64
C ALA A 249 -8.72 13.07 -5.72
N SER A 250 -9.75 12.48 -5.12
CA SER A 250 -11.13 13.01 -5.10
C SER A 250 -11.67 13.36 -6.49
N GLN A 251 -11.32 12.56 -7.49
CA GLN A 251 -11.73 12.76 -8.89
C GLN A 251 -13.25 12.75 -9.04
N VAL A 252 -13.79 13.80 -9.68
CA VAL A 252 -15.19 13.90 -10.10
C VAL A 252 -15.24 14.40 -11.55
N ILE A 253 -15.89 13.66 -12.43
CA ILE A 253 -16.19 14.11 -13.80
C ILE A 253 -17.36 15.08 -13.71
N THR A 254 -17.12 16.36 -13.96
CA THR A 254 -18.16 17.40 -13.86
C THR A 254 -18.87 17.66 -15.18
N GLN A 255 -18.19 17.45 -16.31
CA GLN A 255 -18.76 17.66 -17.62
C GLN A 255 -18.09 16.74 -18.65
N LYS A 256 -18.88 16.20 -19.57
CA LYS A 256 -18.40 15.58 -20.82
C LYS A 256 -18.48 16.59 -21.95
N LEU A 257 -17.43 16.67 -22.76
CA LEU A 257 -17.32 17.60 -23.87
C LEU A 257 -17.79 16.93 -25.18
N GLU A 258 -18.46 17.66 -26.04
CA GLU A 258 -18.98 17.15 -27.33
C GLU A 258 -17.87 16.59 -28.23
N ALA A 259 -16.67 17.16 -28.17
CA ALA A 259 -15.49 16.73 -28.92
C ALA A 259 -14.78 15.48 -28.34
N GLY A 260 -15.41 14.76 -27.38
CA GLY A 260 -14.86 13.52 -26.82
C GLY A 260 -13.85 13.72 -25.71
N GLY A 261 -13.91 14.85 -24.99
CA GLY A 261 -13.14 15.12 -23.78
C GLY A 261 -14.03 15.27 -22.56
N MET A 262 -13.43 15.71 -21.45
CA MET A 262 -14.15 15.95 -20.19
C MET A 262 -13.48 17.01 -19.32
N ILE A 263 -14.28 17.61 -18.44
CA ILE A 263 -13.81 18.41 -17.32
C ILE A 263 -13.87 17.55 -16.07
N VAL A 264 -12.76 17.51 -15.35
CA VAL A 264 -12.61 16.77 -14.11
C VAL A 264 -12.21 17.73 -13.01
N THR A 265 -12.86 17.63 -11.86
CA THR A 265 -12.41 18.28 -10.63
C THR A 265 -11.70 17.28 -9.76
N ALA A 266 -10.65 17.74 -9.08
CA ALA A 266 -9.87 17.01 -8.09
C ALA A 266 -9.66 17.90 -6.87
N LYS A 267 -9.55 17.30 -5.67
CA LYS A 267 -9.20 18.04 -4.45
C LYS A 267 -7.85 17.56 -3.97
N VAL A 268 -6.85 18.43 -4.00
CA VAL A 268 -5.47 18.12 -3.65
C VAL A 268 -4.97 19.03 -2.54
N ALA A 269 -4.14 18.49 -1.68
CA ALA A 269 -3.48 19.23 -0.61
C ALA A 269 -2.12 19.79 -1.03
N HIS A 270 -1.53 19.24 -2.09
CA HIS A 270 -0.22 19.63 -2.61
C HIS A 270 -0.13 19.35 -4.12
N ALA A 271 0.60 20.21 -4.85
CA ALA A 271 0.79 20.10 -6.30
C ALA A 271 1.35 18.71 -6.72
N ASN A 272 2.22 18.11 -5.90
CA ASN A 272 2.80 16.79 -6.18
C ASN A 272 1.78 15.63 -6.17
N GLN A 273 0.54 15.86 -5.73
CA GLN A 273 -0.52 14.85 -5.84
C GLN A 273 -1.13 14.79 -7.25
N ILE A 274 -0.93 15.81 -8.06
CA ILE A 274 -1.58 15.91 -9.37
C ILE A 274 -0.60 16.14 -10.52
N LEU A 275 0.46 16.93 -10.30
CA LEU A 275 1.42 17.25 -11.37
C LEU A 275 2.09 16.02 -12.00
N PRO A 276 2.45 14.95 -11.28
CA PRO A 276 2.98 13.74 -11.91
C PRO A 276 2.03 13.13 -12.92
N THR A 277 0.74 12.98 -12.57
CA THR A 277 -0.29 12.47 -13.47
C THR A 277 -0.51 13.39 -14.66
N VAL A 278 -0.54 14.72 -14.43
CA VAL A 278 -0.67 15.68 -15.55
C VAL A 278 0.51 15.57 -16.51
N ARG A 279 1.74 15.42 -16.01
CA ARG A 279 2.96 15.25 -16.84
C ARG A 279 2.92 13.95 -17.64
N GLU A 280 2.44 12.86 -17.05
CA GLU A 280 2.32 11.56 -17.72
C GLU A 280 1.40 11.62 -18.96
N TRP A 281 0.35 12.44 -18.89
CA TRP A 281 -0.67 12.53 -19.92
C TRP A 281 -0.56 13.76 -20.82
N ILE A 282 0.55 14.48 -20.83
CA ILE A 282 0.79 15.57 -21.81
C ILE A 282 0.81 14.95 -23.22
N PRO A 283 0.14 15.56 -24.22
CA PRO A 283 -0.55 16.86 -24.21
C PRO A 283 -2.04 16.79 -23.88
N HIS A 284 -2.56 15.67 -23.41
CA HIS A 284 -3.99 15.38 -23.29
C HIS A 284 -4.64 15.92 -22.01
N ILE A 285 -3.85 16.40 -21.05
CA ILE A 285 -4.35 17.01 -19.82
C ILE A 285 -3.83 18.44 -19.70
N ARG A 286 -4.74 19.33 -19.35
CA ARG A 286 -4.42 20.74 -19.02
C ARG A 286 -5.10 21.13 -17.73
N ILE A 287 -4.37 21.87 -16.86
CA ILE A 287 -4.94 22.45 -15.64
C ILE A 287 -5.62 23.76 -16.03
N ILE A 288 -6.94 23.85 -15.81
CA ILE A 288 -7.73 25.06 -16.06
C ILE A 288 -7.64 25.97 -14.82
N SER A 289 -7.70 25.39 -13.64
CA SER A 289 -7.65 26.10 -12.36
C SER A 289 -6.99 25.22 -11.30
N PRO A 290 -6.16 25.79 -10.41
CA PRO A 290 -5.66 27.16 -10.43
C PRO A 290 -4.62 27.38 -11.53
N ILE A 291 -4.59 28.58 -12.10
CA ILE A 291 -3.70 28.92 -13.22
C ILE A 291 -2.22 28.90 -12.83
N ASP A 292 -1.91 29.21 -11.59
CA ASP A 292 -0.54 29.18 -11.07
C ASP A 292 0.08 27.79 -11.18
N MET A 293 -0.70 26.74 -10.94
CA MET A 293 -0.26 25.34 -11.05
C MET A 293 0.03 24.96 -12.51
N GLN A 294 -0.75 25.45 -13.47
CA GLN A 294 -0.47 25.29 -14.89
C GLN A 294 0.81 26.01 -15.29
N THR A 295 1.01 27.22 -14.77
CA THR A 295 2.21 28.01 -15.02
C THR A 295 3.47 27.34 -14.47
N GLU A 296 3.40 26.79 -13.25
CA GLU A 296 4.49 26.01 -12.63
C GLU A 296 4.87 24.80 -13.51
N LEU A 297 3.87 24.07 -14.01
CA LEU A 297 4.07 22.95 -14.91
C LEU A 297 4.80 23.37 -16.20
N GLU A 298 4.31 24.45 -16.83
CA GLU A 298 4.88 24.97 -18.09
C GLU A 298 6.30 25.49 -17.91
N MET A 299 6.58 26.16 -16.80
CA MET A 299 7.95 26.60 -16.45
C MET A 299 8.89 25.41 -16.31
N GLY A 300 8.50 24.39 -15.53
CA GLY A 300 9.31 23.19 -15.35
C GLY A 300 9.58 22.43 -16.66
N LEU A 301 8.64 22.43 -17.59
CA LEU A 301 8.82 21.84 -18.93
C LEU A 301 9.76 22.67 -19.81
N LYS A 302 9.66 24.00 -19.75
CA LYS A 302 10.58 24.92 -20.47
C LYS A 302 12.01 24.76 -19.98
N ASP A 303 12.21 24.68 -18.68
CA ASP A 303 13.52 24.48 -18.06
C ASP A 303 14.13 23.14 -18.47
N TYR A 304 13.33 22.06 -18.45
CA TYR A 304 13.75 20.75 -18.93
C TYR A 304 14.21 20.78 -20.40
N LEU A 305 13.42 21.38 -21.28
CA LEU A 305 13.76 21.52 -22.70
C LEU A 305 14.97 22.43 -22.93
N GLY A 306 15.13 23.47 -22.12
CA GLY A 306 16.27 24.40 -22.18
C GLY A 306 17.59 23.71 -21.83
N GLN A 307 17.60 22.87 -20.80
CA GLN A 307 18.77 22.09 -20.39
C GLN A 307 19.24 21.14 -21.50
N HIS A 308 18.33 20.50 -22.20
CA HIS A 308 18.67 19.60 -23.31
C HIS A 308 19.23 20.33 -24.55
N ARG A 309 18.79 21.57 -24.82
CA ARG A 309 19.37 22.35 -25.91
C ARG A 309 20.81 22.73 -25.64
N ASN A 310 21.13 23.15 -24.42
CA ASN A 310 22.49 23.53 -24.03
C ASN A 310 23.48 22.35 -24.04
N GLN A 311 23.02 21.13 -23.71
CA GLN A 311 23.85 19.92 -23.78
C GLN A 311 24.19 19.52 -25.22
N LYS A 312 23.29 19.70 -26.18
CA LYS A 312 23.57 19.44 -27.61
C LYS A 312 24.53 20.44 -28.24
N THR A 313 24.52 21.70 -27.76
CA THR A 313 25.41 22.74 -28.26
C THR A 313 26.85 22.58 -27.75
N ASN A 314 27.04 21.94 -26.59
CA ASN A 314 28.38 21.69 -26.02
C ASN A 314 28.98 20.32 -26.44
N ALA A 315 28.25 19.52 -27.21
CA ALA A 315 28.71 18.21 -27.71
C ALA A 315 29.11 18.24 -29.19
N ASN A 316 29.06 19.37 -29.86
CA ASN A 316 29.62 19.64 -31.20
C ASN A 316 30.79 20.60 -31.06
#